data_6a3196886beab64620b7bf14002b6cfa
#
_entry.id   6a3196886beab64620b7bf14002b6cfa
#
_cell.length_a   1.000
_cell.length_b   1.000
_cell.length_c   1.000
_cell.angle_alpha   90.00
_cell.angle_beta   90.00
_cell.angle_gamma   90.00
#
_symmetry.space_group_name_H-M   'P 1'
#
loop_
_entity.id
_entity.type
_entity.pdbx_description
1 polymer ?
#
loop_
_entity_poly.entity_id
_entity_poly.type
_entity_poly.pdbx_seq_one_letter_code
_entity_poly.pdbx_strand_id
1 'polypeptide(L)'
;MSTEQNLKMSKTKIFDIKGTPLLKAMASERMSLTCAPGGENHAGMEIIGRMPVKGEGFKASDIEGLGTYFVDQADAWITQDGIETVTVLDLNTLSGENTIMGLGSDDQARVLLLRRWVQSMFEDTTVQDIYKELIADTWDAEYLDKNKYRIEIVDGVETKVRGKRMNKRARTNLCYVAGREQEPDVWKGKGRIVDLKKKTALNLAVDRLRSMIEAGLIEIGSKTKVEINVVEGNRYYNLKNTGIGFHGDTERVVVICISIGCDNYPMRWQWFKDGMPVGDTIDITLNCGDVYIMSEKAVGADWKLRSIYTLRHAAGAKKYTGLDRWEKRRPAYEARIKAKAEKKSIKEAFKAESKTEAKPKKKKINKKIRKALTAENYKAALRNLSWEDTDEGFYEWIVVEAEHDCTKQHKIFKAFREKWLGKEKNIAKSDVEQEEWNEKRAFYTNLCAYGCLI
;
A
#
# COMPACT_ATOMS: atom_id res chain seq x y z
N MET A 1 5.73 -59.88 9.63
CA MET A 1 5.15 -59.60 8.32
C MET A 1 4.44 -58.28 8.45
N SER A 2 4.84 -57.28 7.96
CA SER A 2 6.03 -56.52 7.63
C SER A 2 5.49 -55.11 7.30
N THR A 3 5.89 -54.18 8.09
CA THR A 3 5.59 -52.74 8.02
C THR A 3 6.18 -52.07 6.76
N GLU A 4 6.80 -52.87 5.88
CA GLU A 4 7.43 -52.36 4.64
C GLU A 4 6.49 -52.29 3.41
N GLN A 5 5.28 -52.88 3.48
CA GLN A 5 4.39 -52.84 2.32
C GLN A 5 3.50 -51.60 2.23
N ASN A 6 3.32 -50.85 3.33
CA ASN A 6 2.52 -49.61 3.33
C ASN A 6 3.30 -48.35 2.92
N LEU A 7 4.63 -48.42 2.80
CA LEU A 7 5.46 -47.26 2.40
C LEU A 7 5.68 -47.15 0.88
N LYS A 8 5.22 -48.15 0.10
CA LYS A 8 5.45 -48.18 -1.37
C LYS A 8 4.32 -47.61 -2.23
N MET A 9 3.19 -47.23 -1.65
CA MET A 9 2.04 -46.72 -2.45
C MET A 9 1.97 -45.19 -2.57
N SER A 10 2.84 -44.42 -1.91
CA SER A 10 2.86 -42.94 -2.02
C SER A 10 3.83 -42.40 -3.08
N LYS A 11 4.58 -43.25 -3.75
CA LYS A 11 5.69 -42.82 -4.63
C LYS A 11 5.35 -42.85 -6.12
N THR A 12 4.24 -42.40 -6.60
CA THR A 12 4.17 -42.17 -8.06
C THR A 12 2.89 -41.43 -8.47
N LYS A 13 2.94 -40.13 -8.46
CA LYS A 13 2.29 -39.30 -9.48
C LYS A 13 3.16 -38.06 -9.70
N ILE A 14 4.36 -38.27 -10.24
CA ILE A 14 5.05 -37.22 -10.99
C ILE A 14 4.16 -36.98 -12.20
N PHE A 15 3.45 -35.87 -12.17
CA PHE A 15 2.61 -35.47 -13.29
C PHE A 15 3.52 -35.15 -14.47
N ASP A 16 3.45 -35.94 -15.51
CA ASP A 16 3.94 -35.56 -16.84
C ASP A 16 3.11 -34.37 -17.33
N ILE A 17 3.63 -33.15 -17.06
CA ILE A 17 2.95 -31.86 -17.28
C ILE A 17 2.84 -31.50 -18.75
N LYS A 18 3.30 -32.35 -19.65
CA LYS A 18 3.42 -32.07 -21.10
C LYS A 18 2.26 -32.59 -21.95
N GLY A 19 0.98 -32.32 -21.62
CA GLY A 19 0.06 -32.87 -22.63
C GLY A 19 -1.40 -32.45 -22.61
N THR A 20 -2.04 -32.23 -21.49
CA THR A 20 -3.49 -31.98 -21.51
C THR A 20 -3.83 -30.52 -21.81
N PRO A 21 -4.96 -30.20 -22.47
CA PRO A 21 -5.41 -28.83 -22.71
C PRO A 21 -5.49 -28.00 -21.41
N LEU A 22 -5.91 -28.63 -20.30
CA LEU A 22 -5.98 -28.00 -18.98
C LEU A 22 -4.61 -27.51 -18.49
N LEU A 23 -3.60 -28.36 -18.57
CA LEU A 23 -2.24 -28.04 -18.11
C LEU A 23 -1.59 -26.96 -18.97
N LYS A 24 -1.86 -26.95 -20.29
CA LYS A 24 -1.43 -25.84 -21.17
C LYS A 24 -2.10 -24.54 -20.81
N ALA A 25 -3.38 -24.53 -20.47
CA ALA A 25 -4.11 -23.35 -20.01
C ALA A 25 -3.54 -22.84 -18.69
N MET A 26 -3.33 -23.73 -17.70
CA MET A 26 -2.68 -23.37 -16.43
C MET A 26 -1.30 -22.73 -16.64
N ALA A 27 -0.47 -23.30 -17.51
CA ALA A 27 0.87 -22.79 -17.79
C ALA A 27 0.87 -21.44 -18.52
N SER A 28 -0.26 -21.01 -19.10
CA SER A 28 -0.37 -19.75 -19.88
C SER A 28 -0.83 -18.54 -19.08
N GLU A 29 -1.27 -18.73 -17.85
CA GLU A 29 -1.79 -17.67 -16.99
C GLU A 29 -1.44 -17.88 -15.51
N ARG A 30 -1.70 -16.86 -14.70
CA ARG A 30 -1.48 -16.89 -13.26
C ARG A 30 -2.67 -16.32 -12.52
N MET A 31 -3.04 -16.98 -11.42
CA MET A 31 -4.02 -16.49 -10.47
C MET A 31 -3.37 -16.37 -9.08
N SER A 32 -3.50 -15.20 -8.45
CA SER A 32 -3.11 -14.96 -7.07
C SER A 32 -4.36 -14.78 -6.25
N LEU A 33 -4.51 -15.59 -5.20
CA LEU A 33 -5.69 -15.65 -4.35
C LEU A 33 -5.28 -15.12 -2.97
N THR A 34 -5.55 -13.87 -2.70
CA THR A 34 -5.17 -13.19 -1.44
C THR A 34 -6.27 -13.37 -0.41
N CYS A 35 -5.97 -14.12 0.64
CA CYS A 35 -6.83 -14.40 1.79
C CYS A 35 -6.57 -13.32 2.85
N ALA A 36 -7.62 -12.62 3.28
CA ALA A 36 -7.51 -11.52 4.24
C ALA A 36 -8.86 -11.25 4.94
N PRO A 37 -8.88 -10.46 6.04
CA PRO A 37 -10.12 -9.99 6.66
C PRO A 37 -10.99 -9.14 5.72
N GLY A 38 -10.39 -8.47 4.76
CA GLY A 38 -11.05 -7.67 3.75
C GLY A 38 -10.24 -7.53 2.47
N GLY A 39 -10.87 -7.01 1.42
CA GLY A 39 -10.26 -6.78 0.12
C GLY A 39 -11.01 -5.76 -0.71
N GLU A 40 -10.49 -5.46 -1.89
CA GLU A 40 -11.12 -4.59 -2.88
C GLU A 40 -11.60 -5.38 -4.09
N ASN A 41 -12.80 -5.07 -4.59
CA ASN A 41 -13.25 -5.71 -5.82
C ASN A 41 -12.78 -5.04 -7.12
N HIS A 42 -12.00 -3.99 -7.07
CA HIS A 42 -11.40 -3.28 -8.21
C HIS A 42 -12.36 -2.92 -9.39
N ALA A 43 -13.67 -3.08 -9.24
CA ALA A 43 -14.65 -2.58 -10.21
C ALA A 43 -14.95 -1.10 -9.99
N GLY A 44 -14.89 -0.64 -8.77
CA GLY A 44 -15.06 0.74 -8.35
C GLY A 44 -14.49 1.01 -6.97
N MET A 45 -13.56 0.16 -6.50
CA MET A 45 -12.93 0.21 -5.18
C MET A 45 -13.95 -0.02 -4.05
N GLU A 46 -14.90 -0.93 -4.25
CA GLU A 46 -15.78 -1.41 -3.18
C GLU A 46 -14.97 -2.24 -2.19
N ILE A 47 -15.02 -1.88 -0.94
CA ILE A 47 -14.40 -2.66 0.13
C ILE A 47 -15.34 -3.82 0.51
N ILE A 48 -14.79 -5.01 0.57
CA ILE A 48 -15.47 -6.25 0.94
C ILE A 48 -14.83 -6.78 2.22
N GLY A 49 -15.65 -7.16 3.18
CA GLY A 49 -15.16 -7.60 4.48
C GLY A 49 -14.74 -6.43 5.37
N ARG A 50 -13.83 -6.69 6.29
CA ARG A 50 -13.34 -5.74 7.29
C ARG A 50 -11.97 -5.20 6.88
N MET A 51 -11.82 -3.88 6.97
CA MET A 51 -10.50 -3.25 6.85
C MET A 51 -9.73 -3.43 8.17
N PRO A 52 -8.65 -4.22 8.19
CA PRO A 52 -7.82 -4.35 9.39
C PRO A 52 -7.01 -3.06 9.59
N VAL A 53 -6.71 -2.75 10.86
CA VAL A 53 -5.91 -1.59 11.23
C VAL A 53 -4.45 -1.97 11.47
N LYS A 54 -3.59 -0.97 11.50
CA LYS A 54 -2.17 -1.15 11.80
C LYS A 54 -1.98 -1.88 13.14
N GLY A 55 -1.12 -2.89 13.14
CA GLY A 55 -0.82 -3.75 14.29
C GLY A 55 -1.65 -5.03 14.37
N GLU A 56 -2.62 -5.23 13.46
CA GLU A 56 -3.38 -6.49 13.34
C GLU A 56 -2.73 -7.48 12.35
N GLY A 57 -1.71 -7.03 11.58
CA GLY A 57 -0.97 -7.89 10.65
C GLY A 57 0.03 -8.79 11.36
N PHE A 58 0.59 -9.72 10.60
CA PHE A 58 1.68 -10.57 11.10
C PHE A 58 2.92 -9.72 11.41
N LYS A 59 3.50 -9.94 12.58
CA LYS A 59 4.80 -9.38 12.96
C LYS A 59 5.92 -10.16 12.27
N ALA A 60 7.13 -9.60 12.24
CA ALA A 60 8.28 -10.32 11.75
C ALA A 60 8.53 -11.62 12.56
N SER A 61 8.39 -11.54 13.89
CA SER A 61 8.49 -12.69 14.78
C SER A 61 7.46 -13.78 14.52
N ASP A 62 6.22 -13.40 14.12
CA ASP A 62 5.20 -14.39 13.73
C ASP A 62 5.62 -15.14 12.47
N ILE A 63 6.18 -14.41 11.48
CA ILE A 63 6.65 -15.01 10.22
C ILE A 63 7.83 -15.96 10.46
N GLU A 64 8.78 -15.57 11.30
CA GLU A 64 9.93 -16.41 11.67
C GLU A 64 9.48 -17.66 12.45
N GLY A 65 8.60 -17.50 13.44
CA GLY A 65 8.06 -18.61 14.22
C GLY A 65 7.20 -19.56 13.38
N LEU A 66 6.34 -19.03 12.51
CA LEU A 66 5.60 -19.85 11.55
C LEU A 66 6.54 -20.59 10.60
N GLY A 67 7.66 -19.96 10.18
CA GLY A 67 8.68 -20.63 9.38
C GLY A 67 9.21 -21.88 10.09
N THR A 68 9.60 -21.78 11.36
CA THR A 68 10.03 -22.91 12.19
C THR A 68 8.91 -23.96 12.31
N TYR A 69 7.70 -23.55 12.67
CA TYR A 69 6.55 -24.46 12.77
C TYR A 69 6.31 -25.25 11.48
N PHE A 70 6.34 -24.58 10.33
CA PHE A 70 6.12 -25.27 9.04
C PHE A 70 7.29 -26.15 8.65
N VAL A 71 8.54 -25.83 9.04
CA VAL A 71 9.69 -26.74 8.86
C VAL A 71 9.49 -28.03 9.67
N ASP A 72 9.07 -27.93 10.93
CA ASP A 72 8.84 -29.08 11.79
C ASP A 72 7.68 -29.98 11.27
N GLN A 73 6.71 -29.36 10.60
CA GLN A 73 5.63 -30.09 9.90
C GLN A 73 6.12 -30.65 8.54
N ALA A 74 7.22 -30.14 8.00
CA ALA A 74 7.68 -30.41 6.63
C ALA A 74 8.41 -31.76 6.46
N ASP A 75 8.69 -32.51 7.51
CA ASP A 75 9.17 -33.90 7.36
C ASP A 75 8.24 -34.76 6.49
N ALA A 76 6.99 -34.31 6.32
CA ALA A 76 6.02 -34.85 5.38
C ALA A 76 6.12 -34.26 3.95
N TRP A 77 6.94 -33.19 3.71
CA TRP A 77 6.89 -32.40 2.48
C TRP A 77 8.21 -32.38 1.70
N ILE A 78 8.88 -33.48 1.60
CA ILE A 78 10.10 -33.56 0.80
C ILE A 78 9.73 -33.34 -0.66
N THR A 79 10.14 -32.20 -1.24
CA THR A 79 10.08 -32.02 -2.69
C THR A 79 11.13 -32.93 -3.32
N GLN A 80 10.73 -33.62 -4.38
CA GLN A 80 11.61 -34.55 -5.13
C GLN A 80 12.80 -33.85 -5.80
N ASP A 81 12.78 -32.49 -5.87
CA ASP A 81 13.76 -31.68 -6.59
C ASP A 81 14.83 -31.05 -5.67
N GLY A 82 14.85 -31.39 -4.38
CA GLY A 82 15.81 -30.81 -3.41
C GLY A 82 15.60 -29.30 -3.16
N ILE A 83 14.46 -28.75 -3.54
CA ILE A 83 14.10 -27.37 -3.29
C ILE A 83 13.61 -27.25 -1.85
N GLU A 84 14.14 -26.28 -1.13
CA GLU A 84 13.68 -25.92 0.21
C GLU A 84 12.17 -25.60 0.20
N THR A 85 11.39 -26.40 0.95
CA THR A 85 9.93 -26.31 0.95
C THR A 85 9.39 -25.13 1.72
N VAL A 86 10.12 -24.71 2.75
CA VAL A 86 9.78 -23.61 3.64
C VAL A 86 10.95 -22.64 3.66
N THR A 87 10.70 -21.39 3.32
CA THR A 87 11.72 -20.33 3.31
C THR A 87 11.19 -19.08 3.98
N VAL A 88 11.93 -18.52 4.93
CA VAL A 88 11.67 -17.17 5.47
C VAL A 88 12.62 -16.18 4.80
N LEU A 89 12.04 -15.25 4.05
CA LEU A 89 12.78 -14.20 3.35
C LEU A 89 12.92 -12.97 4.23
N ASP A 90 14.16 -12.52 4.45
CA ASP A 90 14.46 -11.21 5.02
C ASP A 90 14.46 -10.14 3.92
N LEU A 91 13.55 -9.20 4.01
CA LEU A 91 13.41 -8.12 3.03
C LEU A 91 14.02 -6.79 3.52
N ASN A 92 14.75 -6.76 4.64
CA ASN A 92 15.26 -5.51 5.24
C ASN A 92 16.58 -5.04 4.66
N THR A 93 17.17 -5.78 3.74
CA THR A 93 18.42 -5.42 3.08
C THR A 93 18.17 -4.35 2.01
N LEU A 94 18.97 -3.29 2.01
CA LEU A 94 18.95 -2.24 0.97
C LEU A 94 19.87 -2.57 -0.19
N SER A 95 21.14 -2.86 0.11
CA SER A 95 22.18 -3.19 -0.89
C SER A 95 23.35 -3.86 -0.18
N GLY A 96 23.76 -5.03 -0.64
CA GLY A 96 24.79 -5.83 0.02
C GLY A 96 24.39 -6.13 1.48
N GLU A 97 25.26 -5.80 2.43
CA GLU A 97 25.02 -5.99 3.88
C GLU A 97 24.27 -4.82 4.55
N ASN A 98 23.93 -3.75 3.79
CA ASN A 98 23.25 -2.59 4.36
C ASN A 98 21.78 -2.91 4.65
N THR A 99 21.40 -2.84 5.92
CA THR A 99 20.02 -3.02 6.37
C THR A 99 19.30 -1.69 6.53
N ILE A 100 17.98 -1.72 6.51
CA ILE A 100 17.14 -0.55 6.85
C ILE A 100 17.33 -0.24 8.34
N MET A 101 17.86 0.94 8.63
CA MET A 101 18.06 1.42 10.00
C MET A 101 16.76 1.95 10.59
N GLY A 102 16.55 1.71 11.89
CA GLY A 102 15.46 2.30 12.67
C GLY A 102 14.12 1.57 12.58
N LEU A 103 14.06 0.35 12.02
CA LEU A 103 12.91 -0.52 12.17
C LEU A 103 13.01 -1.24 13.52
N GLY A 104 11.91 -1.25 14.29
CA GLY A 104 11.76 -2.13 15.45
C GLY A 104 11.78 -3.61 15.04
N SER A 105 12.05 -4.52 15.95
CA SER A 105 12.10 -5.97 15.66
C SER A 105 10.80 -6.47 15.02
N ASP A 106 9.65 -6.04 15.52
CA ASP A 106 8.33 -6.43 15.02
C ASP A 106 7.91 -5.70 13.73
N ASP A 107 8.55 -4.55 13.42
CA ASP A 107 8.29 -3.74 12.23
C ASP A 107 9.17 -4.14 11.03
N GLN A 108 9.90 -5.24 11.11
CA GLN A 108 10.73 -5.72 10.02
C GLN A 108 9.90 -6.41 8.93
N ALA A 109 10.38 -6.32 7.69
CA ALA A 109 9.74 -6.95 6.56
C ALA A 109 10.21 -8.40 6.39
N ARG A 110 9.29 -9.35 6.52
CA ARG A 110 9.53 -10.79 6.35
C ARG A 110 8.45 -11.39 5.45
N VAL A 111 8.82 -12.41 4.70
CA VAL A 111 7.88 -13.22 3.93
C VAL A 111 8.17 -14.69 4.19
N LEU A 112 7.15 -15.42 4.63
CA LEU A 112 7.20 -16.89 4.65
C LEU A 112 6.73 -17.40 3.30
N LEU A 113 7.51 -18.26 2.68
CA LEU A 113 7.21 -18.90 1.41
C LEU A 113 7.14 -20.41 1.60
N LEU A 114 5.97 -20.99 1.31
CA LEU A 114 5.68 -22.43 1.36
C LEU A 114 5.58 -22.94 -0.08
N ARG A 115 6.60 -23.66 -0.52
CA ARG A 115 6.70 -24.16 -1.90
C ARG A 115 5.76 -25.32 -2.13
N ARG A 116 4.97 -25.23 -3.21
CA ARG A 116 4.03 -26.27 -3.64
C ARG A 116 3.12 -26.79 -2.52
N TRP A 117 2.77 -25.91 -1.60
CA TRP A 117 2.01 -26.23 -0.40
C TRP A 117 0.68 -26.92 -0.74
N VAL A 118 -0.03 -26.46 -1.79
CA VAL A 118 -1.31 -27.06 -2.19
C VAL A 118 -1.14 -28.52 -2.58
N GLN A 119 -0.07 -28.87 -3.34
CA GLN A 119 0.19 -30.23 -3.76
C GLN A 119 0.60 -31.15 -2.61
N SER A 120 1.25 -30.58 -1.60
CA SER A 120 1.79 -31.35 -0.47
C SER A 120 0.75 -31.64 0.61
N MET A 121 -0.26 -30.75 0.74
CA MET A 121 -1.24 -30.82 1.84
C MET A 121 -2.51 -31.59 1.55
N PHE A 122 -2.78 -31.92 0.28
CA PHE A 122 -4.04 -32.53 -0.08
C PHE A 122 -3.83 -33.83 -0.86
N GLU A 123 -4.42 -34.90 -0.35
CA GLU A 123 -4.57 -36.19 -1.09
C GLU A 123 -5.76 -36.13 -2.05
N ASP A 124 -6.85 -35.47 -1.63
CA ASP A 124 -8.15 -35.48 -2.30
C ASP A 124 -8.41 -34.24 -3.19
N THR A 125 -7.61 -33.17 -3.07
CA THR A 125 -7.78 -31.96 -3.85
C THR A 125 -6.47 -31.57 -4.51
N THR A 126 -6.51 -31.32 -5.81
CA THR A 126 -5.35 -30.96 -6.59
C THR A 126 -5.38 -29.46 -6.97
N VAL A 127 -4.22 -28.92 -7.33
CA VAL A 127 -4.16 -27.56 -7.94
C VAL A 127 -4.99 -27.46 -9.21
N GLN A 128 -5.18 -28.58 -9.94
CA GLN A 128 -6.02 -28.63 -11.12
C GLN A 128 -7.50 -28.47 -10.78
N ASP A 129 -7.97 -29.02 -9.66
CA ASP A 129 -9.37 -28.89 -9.24
C ASP A 129 -9.66 -27.44 -8.80
N ILE A 130 -8.76 -26.80 -8.03
CA ILE A 130 -8.86 -25.38 -7.74
C ILE A 130 -8.86 -24.58 -9.05
N TYR A 131 -7.94 -24.86 -9.97
CA TYR A 131 -7.88 -24.13 -11.24
C TYR A 131 -9.17 -24.30 -12.07
N LYS A 132 -9.77 -25.51 -12.15
CA LYS A 132 -11.05 -25.75 -12.82
C LYS A 132 -12.18 -24.89 -12.21
N GLU A 133 -12.24 -24.82 -10.88
CA GLU A 133 -13.23 -23.97 -10.20
C GLU A 133 -13.06 -22.50 -10.55
N LEU A 134 -11.81 -22.01 -10.61
CA LEU A 134 -11.49 -20.62 -10.89
C LEU A 134 -11.79 -20.22 -12.35
N ILE A 135 -11.48 -21.06 -13.31
CA ILE A 135 -11.72 -20.77 -14.74
C ILE A 135 -13.19 -20.91 -15.13
N ALA A 136 -13.98 -21.62 -14.35
CA ALA A 136 -15.43 -21.71 -14.55
C ALA A 136 -16.16 -20.41 -14.20
N ASP A 137 -15.51 -19.53 -13.44
CA ASP A 137 -16.09 -18.24 -13.03
C ASP A 137 -15.87 -17.14 -14.07
N THR A 138 -16.79 -16.19 -14.09
CA THR A 138 -16.66 -14.97 -14.89
C THR A 138 -15.86 -13.93 -14.11
N TRP A 139 -14.67 -13.60 -14.59
CA TRP A 139 -13.78 -12.61 -14.00
C TRP A 139 -14.09 -11.20 -14.49
N ASP A 140 -14.19 -10.24 -13.59
CA ASP A 140 -14.50 -8.85 -13.93
C ASP A 140 -13.38 -8.21 -14.77
N ALA A 141 -13.71 -7.94 -16.02
CA ALA A 141 -12.79 -7.34 -17.00
C ALA A 141 -12.94 -5.81 -17.10
N GLU A 142 -13.84 -5.21 -16.35
CA GLU A 142 -14.14 -3.79 -16.42
C GLU A 142 -14.12 -3.11 -15.05
N TYR A 143 -13.94 -1.79 -15.05
CA TYR A 143 -14.00 -0.96 -13.85
C TYR A 143 -14.51 0.44 -14.16
N LEU A 144 -15.01 1.15 -13.13
CA LEU A 144 -15.39 2.55 -13.21
C LEU A 144 -14.22 3.47 -12.88
N ASP A 145 -13.72 4.19 -13.89
CA ASP A 145 -12.73 5.24 -13.65
C ASP A 145 -13.44 6.55 -13.25
N LYS A 146 -13.47 6.81 -11.95
CA LYS A 146 -14.12 8.02 -11.38
C LYS A 146 -13.43 9.34 -11.77
N ASN A 147 -12.22 9.28 -12.34
CA ASN A 147 -11.48 10.47 -12.77
C ASN A 147 -11.72 10.83 -14.22
N LYS A 148 -12.34 9.95 -14.97
CA LYS A 148 -12.71 10.19 -16.37
C LYS A 148 -14.15 10.63 -16.50
N TYR A 149 -14.45 11.21 -17.65
CA TYR A 149 -15.78 11.68 -18.00
C TYR A 149 -16.35 10.89 -19.17
N ARG A 150 -17.68 10.79 -19.22
CA ARG A 150 -18.46 10.33 -20.36
C ARG A 150 -19.47 11.40 -20.76
N ILE A 151 -19.97 11.32 -21.97
CA ILE A 151 -21.09 12.17 -22.43
C ILE A 151 -22.38 11.36 -22.25
N GLU A 152 -23.35 11.96 -21.62
CA GLU A 152 -24.74 11.46 -21.50
C GLU A 152 -25.70 12.49 -22.01
N ILE A 153 -26.81 12.03 -22.56
CA ILE A 153 -27.95 12.93 -22.94
C ILE A 153 -28.87 12.98 -21.74
N VAL A 154 -28.94 14.15 -21.09
CA VAL A 154 -29.80 14.41 -19.97
C VAL A 154 -30.78 15.49 -20.44
N ASP A 155 -32.09 15.19 -20.44
CA ASP A 155 -33.13 16.06 -20.93
C ASP A 155 -32.90 16.61 -22.36
N GLY A 156 -32.35 15.76 -23.25
CA GLY A 156 -32.04 16.11 -24.63
C GLY A 156 -30.75 16.92 -24.82
N VAL A 157 -29.98 17.18 -23.76
CA VAL A 157 -28.74 17.96 -23.80
C VAL A 157 -27.55 17.05 -23.52
N GLU A 158 -26.50 17.14 -24.37
CA GLU A 158 -25.21 16.47 -24.11
C GLU A 158 -24.57 17.01 -22.83
N THR A 159 -24.50 16.17 -21.84
CA THR A 159 -23.94 16.50 -20.51
C THR A 159 -22.71 15.68 -20.21
N LYS A 160 -21.65 16.36 -19.75
CA LYS A 160 -20.39 15.71 -19.33
C LYS A 160 -20.53 15.18 -17.91
N VAL A 161 -20.71 13.86 -17.78
CA VAL A 161 -20.91 13.18 -16.49
C VAL A 161 -19.60 12.52 -16.04
N ARG A 162 -19.31 12.63 -14.76
CA ARG A 162 -18.11 12.02 -14.16
C ARG A 162 -18.26 10.49 -14.03
N GLY A 163 -17.17 9.79 -14.29
CA GLY A 163 -17.12 8.33 -14.29
C GLY A 163 -17.24 7.75 -15.69
N LYS A 164 -16.29 6.93 -16.08
CA LYS A 164 -16.26 6.23 -17.37
C LYS A 164 -15.92 4.76 -17.15
N ARG A 165 -16.71 3.87 -17.76
CA ARG A 165 -16.42 2.43 -17.78
C ARG A 165 -15.21 2.16 -18.65
N MET A 166 -14.27 1.39 -18.12
CA MET A 166 -12.98 1.11 -18.73
C MET A 166 -12.66 -0.38 -18.63
N ASN A 167 -11.98 -0.92 -19.65
CA ASN A 167 -11.47 -2.29 -19.61
C ASN A 167 -10.21 -2.41 -18.76
N LYS A 168 -10.13 -3.43 -17.95
CA LYS A 168 -8.93 -3.83 -17.20
C LYS A 168 -7.91 -4.44 -18.16
N ARG A 169 -6.69 -3.90 -18.16
CA ARG A 169 -5.59 -4.37 -19.03
C ARG A 169 -4.45 -5.02 -18.25
N ALA A 170 -4.40 -4.79 -16.96
CA ALA A 170 -3.33 -5.30 -16.10
C ALA A 170 -3.63 -6.69 -15.58
N ARG A 171 -4.87 -6.93 -15.20
CA ARG A 171 -5.41 -8.20 -14.66
C ARG A 171 -6.93 -8.10 -14.60
N THR A 172 -7.61 -9.22 -14.49
CA THR A 172 -9.03 -9.28 -14.11
C THR A 172 -9.14 -9.69 -12.64
N ASN A 173 -10.27 -9.38 -12.01
CA ASN A 173 -10.46 -9.58 -10.58
C ASN A 173 -11.77 -10.28 -10.28
N LEU A 174 -11.81 -10.98 -9.15
CA LEU A 174 -12.98 -11.64 -8.61
C LEU A 174 -12.79 -11.77 -7.09
N CYS A 175 -13.86 -11.63 -6.30
CA CYS A 175 -13.82 -11.88 -4.87
C CYS A 175 -14.65 -13.11 -4.51
N TYR A 176 -14.14 -13.92 -3.60
CA TYR A 176 -14.83 -15.05 -3.00
C TYR A 176 -15.12 -14.73 -1.53
N VAL A 177 -16.39 -14.89 -1.13
CA VAL A 177 -16.86 -14.62 0.24
C VAL A 177 -17.81 -15.74 0.64
N ALA A 178 -17.61 -16.34 1.80
CA ALA A 178 -18.47 -17.43 2.26
C ALA A 178 -19.91 -16.95 2.49
N GLY A 179 -20.88 -17.62 1.83
CA GLY A 179 -22.30 -17.32 1.97
C GLY A 179 -22.77 -16.00 1.33
N ARG A 180 -21.96 -15.37 0.45
CA ARG A 180 -22.32 -14.15 -0.26
C ARG A 180 -22.11 -14.27 -1.76
N GLU A 181 -23.09 -13.83 -2.54
CA GLU A 181 -23.00 -13.65 -3.99
C GLU A 181 -23.38 -12.23 -4.40
N GLN A 182 -22.74 -11.70 -5.43
CA GLN A 182 -23.03 -10.40 -6.00
C GLN A 182 -22.71 -10.39 -7.49
N GLU A 183 -23.68 -10.03 -8.30
CA GLU A 183 -23.44 -9.70 -9.71
C GLU A 183 -22.78 -8.31 -9.83
N PRO A 184 -21.88 -8.15 -10.82
CA PRO A 184 -21.18 -6.89 -10.98
C PRO A 184 -22.13 -5.77 -11.45
N ASP A 185 -22.00 -4.60 -10.82
CA ASP A 185 -22.59 -3.35 -11.27
C ASP A 185 -21.48 -2.29 -11.39
N VAL A 186 -20.86 -2.25 -12.56
CA VAL A 186 -19.71 -1.36 -12.81
C VAL A 186 -20.07 0.11 -12.59
N TRP A 187 -21.31 0.53 -12.88
CA TRP A 187 -21.74 1.91 -12.69
C TRP A 187 -21.86 2.30 -11.21
N LYS A 188 -22.21 1.36 -10.37
CA LYS A 188 -22.20 1.53 -8.90
C LYS A 188 -20.83 1.21 -8.29
N GLY A 189 -19.86 0.81 -9.11
CA GLY A 189 -18.53 0.44 -8.64
C GLY A 189 -18.48 -0.89 -7.89
N LYS A 190 -19.47 -1.77 -8.11
CA LYS A 190 -19.57 -3.09 -7.49
C LYS A 190 -19.01 -4.16 -8.43
N GLY A 191 -18.15 -5.03 -7.91
CA GLY A 191 -17.62 -6.17 -8.63
C GLY A 191 -18.36 -7.45 -8.29
N ARG A 192 -18.02 -8.52 -9.02
CA ARG A 192 -18.55 -9.85 -8.78
C ARG A 192 -18.04 -10.42 -7.45
N ILE A 193 -18.96 -11.03 -6.70
CA ILE A 193 -18.63 -11.86 -5.53
C ILE A 193 -19.22 -13.25 -5.79
N VAL A 194 -18.41 -14.27 -5.60
CA VAL A 194 -18.81 -15.68 -5.68
C VAL A 194 -18.82 -16.27 -4.28
N ASP A 195 -19.82 -17.07 -3.97
CA ASP A 195 -19.86 -17.78 -2.69
C ASP A 195 -18.73 -18.81 -2.61
N LEU A 196 -17.78 -18.58 -1.69
CA LEU A 196 -16.63 -19.46 -1.46
C LEU A 196 -17.07 -20.89 -1.10
N LYS A 197 -18.19 -21.07 -0.40
CA LYS A 197 -18.73 -22.39 -0.05
C LYS A 197 -19.13 -23.23 -1.25
N LYS A 198 -19.40 -22.61 -2.41
CA LYS A 198 -19.67 -23.28 -3.67
C LYS A 198 -18.41 -23.74 -4.40
N LYS A 199 -17.22 -23.38 -3.90
CA LYS A 199 -15.91 -23.73 -4.44
C LYS A 199 -15.23 -24.75 -3.54
N THR A 200 -15.58 -26.01 -3.73
CA THR A 200 -15.19 -27.10 -2.81
C THR A 200 -13.68 -27.20 -2.63
N ALA A 201 -12.92 -27.21 -3.72
CA ALA A 201 -11.48 -27.34 -3.69
C ALA A 201 -10.80 -26.09 -3.12
N LEU A 202 -11.23 -24.90 -3.55
CA LEU A 202 -10.70 -23.64 -3.05
C LEU A 202 -11.04 -23.43 -1.58
N ASN A 203 -12.29 -23.68 -1.18
CA ASN A 203 -12.73 -23.52 0.21
C ASN A 203 -11.94 -24.45 1.14
N LEU A 204 -11.76 -25.71 0.74
CA LEU A 204 -10.95 -26.67 1.51
C LEU A 204 -9.50 -26.18 1.67
N ALA A 205 -8.89 -25.67 0.60
CA ALA A 205 -7.53 -25.15 0.66
C ALA A 205 -7.42 -23.93 1.62
N VAL A 206 -8.37 -23.00 1.55
CA VAL A 206 -8.42 -21.81 2.41
C VAL A 206 -8.63 -22.19 3.88
N ASP A 207 -9.55 -23.09 4.18
CA ASP A 207 -9.84 -23.54 5.54
C ASP A 207 -8.65 -24.30 6.15
N ARG A 208 -8.00 -25.16 5.38
CA ARG A 208 -6.80 -25.88 5.81
C ARG A 208 -5.66 -24.92 6.11
N LEU A 209 -5.40 -23.98 5.20
CA LEU A 209 -4.35 -22.98 5.35
C LEU A 209 -4.58 -22.12 6.60
N ARG A 210 -5.81 -21.65 6.81
CA ARG A 210 -6.19 -20.91 8.01
C ARG A 210 -5.89 -21.72 9.27
N SER A 211 -6.39 -22.97 9.34
CA SER A 211 -6.23 -23.84 10.52
C SER A 211 -4.77 -24.11 10.84
N MET A 212 -3.91 -24.30 9.83
CA MET A 212 -2.48 -24.54 10.05
C MET A 212 -1.75 -23.29 10.54
N ILE A 213 -2.08 -22.12 10.01
CA ILE A 213 -1.49 -20.87 10.48
C ILE A 213 -1.94 -20.58 11.91
N GLU A 214 -3.24 -20.78 12.24
CA GLU A 214 -3.76 -20.63 13.59
C GLU A 214 -3.05 -21.56 14.58
N ALA A 215 -2.89 -22.83 14.23
CA ALA A 215 -2.16 -23.79 15.05
C ALA A 215 -0.70 -23.38 15.28
N GLY A 216 0.00 -22.96 14.22
CA GLY A 216 1.38 -22.47 14.34
C GLY A 216 1.49 -21.21 15.20
N LEU A 217 0.58 -20.24 15.08
CA LEU A 217 0.54 -19.05 15.92
C LEU A 217 0.31 -19.38 17.40
N ILE A 218 -0.56 -20.35 17.70
CA ILE A 218 -0.79 -20.84 19.06
C ILE A 218 0.48 -21.48 19.60
N GLU A 219 1.13 -22.35 18.83
CA GLU A 219 2.34 -23.05 19.24
C GLU A 219 3.50 -22.11 19.58
N ILE A 220 3.69 -21.07 18.77
CA ILE A 220 4.72 -20.04 19.02
C ILE A 220 4.30 -19.00 20.07
N GLY A 221 3.12 -19.12 20.67
CA GLY A 221 2.61 -18.18 21.67
C GLY A 221 2.26 -16.79 21.13
N SER A 222 2.01 -16.65 19.84
CA SER A 222 1.62 -15.38 19.22
C SER A 222 0.19 -14.99 19.62
N LYS A 223 -0.04 -13.66 19.73
CA LYS A 223 -1.37 -13.08 19.94
C LYS A 223 -2.04 -12.65 18.63
N THR A 224 -1.34 -12.74 17.51
CA THR A 224 -1.87 -12.42 16.18
C THR A 224 -3.00 -13.38 15.83
N LYS A 225 -4.09 -12.85 15.30
CA LYS A 225 -5.27 -13.63 14.90
C LYS A 225 -5.35 -13.71 13.39
N VAL A 226 -5.71 -14.89 12.90
CA VAL A 226 -5.98 -15.10 11.47
C VAL A 226 -7.48 -14.96 11.22
N GLU A 227 -7.84 -14.00 10.38
CA GLU A 227 -9.20 -13.79 9.93
C GLU A 227 -9.20 -13.79 8.39
N ILE A 228 -9.96 -14.70 7.79
CA ILE A 228 -10.12 -14.80 6.35
C ILE A 228 -11.61 -14.69 6.02
N ASN A 229 -12.06 -13.50 5.68
CA ASN A 229 -13.45 -13.23 5.28
C ASN A 229 -13.58 -13.07 3.77
N VAL A 230 -12.47 -12.76 3.10
CA VAL A 230 -12.43 -12.51 1.66
C VAL A 230 -11.22 -13.22 1.08
N VAL A 231 -11.42 -13.87 -0.06
CA VAL A 231 -10.35 -14.30 -0.96
C VAL A 231 -10.43 -13.44 -2.21
N GLU A 232 -9.50 -12.51 -2.35
CA GLU A 232 -9.41 -11.65 -3.52
C GLU A 232 -8.58 -12.31 -4.61
N GLY A 233 -9.22 -12.62 -5.73
CA GLY A 233 -8.58 -13.19 -6.90
C GLY A 233 -8.09 -12.14 -7.89
N ASN A 234 -6.83 -12.27 -8.31
CA ASN A 234 -6.20 -11.51 -9.37
C ASN A 234 -5.75 -12.47 -10.47
N ARG A 235 -6.38 -12.41 -11.66
CA ARG A 235 -6.04 -13.25 -12.81
C ARG A 235 -5.20 -12.50 -13.82
N TYR A 236 -3.99 -12.98 -14.05
CA TYR A 236 -3.02 -12.50 -15.03
C TYR A 236 -3.11 -13.40 -16.28
N TYR A 237 -4.07 -13.10 -17.14
CA TYR A 237 -4.48 -13.91 -18.29
C TYR A 237 -3.51 -13.88 -19.47
N ASN A 238 -2.46 -13.08 -19.41
CA ASN A 238 -1.41 -12.98 -20.42
C ASN A 238 -0.08 -12.63 -19.76
N LEU A 239 0.75 -13.65 -19.51
CA LEU A 239 2.00 -13.52 -18.76
C LEU A 239 2.97 -12.45 -19.31
N LYS A 240 2.92 -12.16 -20.63
CA LYS A 240 3.78 -11.16 -21.28
C LYS A 240 3.27 -9.72 -21.07
N ASN A 241 1.96 -9.55 -20.83
CA ASN A 241 1.31 -8.25 -20.86
C ASN A 241 0.54 -7.88 -19.60
N THR A 242 0.36 -8.79 -18.66
CA THR A 242 -0.38 -8.56 -17.41
C THR A 242 0.55 -8.57 -16.22
N GLY A 243 0.12 -7.94 -15.13
CA GLY A 243 0.91 -7.81 -13.92
C GLY A 243 0.38 -6.69 -13.02
N ILE A 244 1.09 -6.43 -11.96
CA ILE A 244 0.82 -5.35 -11.02
C ILE A 244 2.11 -4.59 -10.72
N GLY A 245 2.08 -3.26 -10.86
CA GLY A 245 3.23 -2.40 -10.61
C GLY A 245 3.52 -2.22 -9.13
N PHE A 246 4.69 -1.66 -8.80
CA PHE A 246 5.10 -1.41 -7.41
C PHE A 246 4.07 -0.63 -6.61
N HIS A 247 3.51 -1.27 -5.60
CA HIS A 247 2.51 -0.76 -4.66
C HIS A 247 2.67 -1.45 -3.31
N GLY A 248 2.00 -0.97 -2.31
CA GLY A 248 1.66 -1.67 -1.08
C GLY A 248 0.15 -1.66 -0.93
N ASP A 249 -0.40 -2.56 -0.17
CA ASP A 249 -1.84 -2.68 0.04
C ASP A 249 -2.28 -1.71 1.16
N THR A 250 -3.11 -0.72 0.80
CA THR A 250 -3.64 0.25 1.79
C THR A 250 -4.89 -0.26 2.48
N GLU A 251 -5.57 -1.21 1.86
CA GLU A 251 -6.82 -1.80 2.31
C GLU A 251 -6.64 -3.00 3.24
N ARG A 252 -5.40 -3.45 3.43
CA ARG A 252 -5.11 -4.62 4.27
C ARG A 252 -3.72 -4.55 4.91
N VAL A 253 -3.56 -5.21 6.04
CA VAL A 253 -2.27 -5.45 6.71
C VAL A 253 -1.98 -6.95 6.87
N VAL A 254 -2.91 -7.79 6.43
CA VAL A 254 -2.77 -9.25 6.37
C VAL A 254 -2.78 -9.68 4.92
N VAL A 255 -1.76 -10.43 4.51
CA VAL A 255 -1.67 -11.07 3.19
C VAL A 255 -1.22 -12.51 3.38
N ILE A 256 -2.11 -13.42 3.04
CA ILE A 256 -1.86 -14.85 2.88
C ILE A 256 -2.28 -15.16 1.45
N CYS A 257 -1.36 -15.55 0.58
CA CYS A 257 -1.66 -15.68 -0.84
C CYS A 257 -1.37 -17.07 -1.37
N ILE A 258 -2.38 -17.70 -1.98
CA ILE A 258 -2.27 -18.96 -2.71
C ILE A 258 -2.03 -18.64 -4.19
N SER A 259 -1.11 -19.34 -4.80
CA SER A 259 -0.63 -19.14 -6.15
C SER A 259 -1.04 -20.29 -7.05
N ILE A 260 -1.86 -20.03 -8.10
CA ILE A 260 -2.36 -21.06 -9.04
C ILE A 260 -2.01 -20.64 -10.47
N GLY A 261 -1.60 -21.60 -11.30
CA GLY A 261 -1.32 -21.38 -12.73
C GLY A 261 0.12 -21.71 -13.12
N CYS A 262 0.81 -20.80 -13.83
CA CYS A 262 2.18 -21.04 -14.30
C CYS A 262 3.21 -21.15 -13.17
N ASP A 263 4.29 -21.85 -13.44
CA ASP A 263 5.51 -21.81 -12.64
C ASP A 263 6.40 -20.61 -13.01
N ASN A 264 7.37 -20.32 -12.15
CA ASN A 264 8.37 -19.25 -12.34
C ASN A 264 7.76 -17.85 -12.57
N TYR A 265 6.61 -17.57 -11.95
CA TYR A 265 6.00 -16.25 -12.06
C TYR A 265 6.77 -15.22 -11.23
N PRO A 266 7.28 -14.11 -11.84
CA PRO A 266 8.15 -13.18 -11.14
C PRO A 266 7.36 -12.33 -10.13
N MET A 267 7.90 -12.23 -8.94
CA MET A 267 7.49 -11.31 -7.88
C MET A 267 8.71 -10.59 -7.33
N ARG A 268 8.57 -9.31 -7.05
CA ARG A 268 9.66 -8.40 -6.73
C ARG A 268 9.28 -7.46 -5.61
N TRP A 269 10.17 -7.23 -4.65
CA TRP A 269 10.08 -6.15 -3.67
C TRP A 269 11.14 -5.09 -3.93
N GLN A 270 10.80 -3.85 -3.58
CA GLN A 270 11.70 -2.71 -3.67
C GLN A 270 11.40 -1.74 -2.54
N TRP A 271 12.45 -1.27 -1.90
CA TRP A 271 12.35 -0.17 -0.95
C TRP A 271 12.26 1.18 -1.65
N PHE A 272 11.51 2.09 -1.03
CA PHE A 272 11.33 3.45 -1.50
C PHE A 272 11.54 4.46 -0.38
N LYS A 273 12.15 5.60 -0.73
CA LYS A 273 12.30 6.79 0.12
C LYS A 273 12.01 8.02 -0.73
N ASP A 274 11.24 8.98 -0.21
CA ASP A 274 10.81 10.18 -0.95
C ASP A 274 10.11 9.89 -2.30
N GLY A 275 9.56 8.66 -2.45
CA GLY A 275 8.91 8.19 -3.66
C GLY A 275 9.85 7.71 -4.76
N MET A 276 11.14 7.55 -4.44
CA MET A 276 12.17 6.98 -5.32
C MET A 276 12.62 5.62 -4.80
N PRO A 277 12.93 4.66 -5.70
CA PRO A 277 13.50 3.38 -5.30
C PRO A 277 14.91 3.58 -4.73
N VAL A 278 15.20 2.85 -3.66
CA VAL A 278 16.49 2.85 -2.96
C VAL A 278 16.94 1.41 -2.70
N GLY A 279 18.25 1.17 -2.83
CA GLY A 279 18.82 -0.17 -2.71
C GLY A 279 18.49 -1.09 -3.88
N ASP A 280 18.79 -2.36 -3.69
CA ASP A 280 18.58 -3.40 -4.69
C ASP A 280 17.14 -3.94 -4.67
N THR A 281 16.72 -4.56 -5.76
CA THR A 281 15.46 -5.29 -5.81
C THR A 281 15.63 -6.67 -5.20
N ILE A 282 14.60 -7.16 -4.51
CA ILE A 282 14.54 -8.52 -3.99
C ILE A 282 13.55 -9.29 -4.86
N ASP A 283 14.07 -10.28 -5.58
CA ASP A 283 13.34 -11.03 -6.58
C ASP A 283 13.10 -12.46 -6.15
N ILE A 284 11.89 -12.95 -6.35
CA ILE A 284 11.54 -14.36 -6.25
C ILE A 284 10.72 -14.79 -7.46
N THR A 285 10.66 -16.09 -7.68
CA THR A 285 9.68 -16.70 -8.56
C THR A 285 8.67 -17.50 -7.75
N LEU A 286 7.41 -17.44 -8.17
CA LEU A 286 6.32 -18.21 -7.57
C LEU A 286 5.91 -19.32 -8.51
N ASN A 287 5.76 -20.52 -7.96
CA ASN A 287 5.29 -21.69 -8.68
C ASN A 287 3.80 -21.96 -8.40
N CYS A 288 3.18 -22.81 -9.20
CA CYS A 288 1.84 -23.30 -8.97
C CYS A 288 1.75 -24.02 -7.63
N GLY A 289 0.78 -23.68 -6.80
CA GLY A 289 0.58 -24.27 -5.48
C GLY A 289 1.43 -23.65 -4.36
N ASP A 290 2.30 -22.68 -4.68
CA ASP A 290 3.02 -21.93 -3.65
C ASP A 290 2.05 -21.08 -2.81
N VAL A 291 2.36 -20.97 -1.53
CA VAL A 291 1.73 -20.03 -0.60
C VAL A 291 2.78 -19.08 -0.07
N TYR A 292 2.44 -17.80 0.07
CA TYR A 292 3.27 -16.86 0.80
C TYR A 292 2.47 -16.05 1.81
N ILE A 293 3.11 -15.75 2.94
CA ILE A 293 2.54 -14.97 4.04
C ILE A 293 3.47 -13.80 4.30
N MET A 294 2.90 -12.58 4.34
CA MET A 294 3.68 -11.36 4.52
C MET A 294 3.53 -10.81 5.95
N SER A 295 4.64 -10.36 6.54
CA SER A 295 4.56 -9.47 7.70
C SER A 295 3.90 -8.15 7.32
N GLU A 296 3.32 -7.42 8.26
CA GLU A 296 2.63 -6.15 8.02
C GLU A 296 3.51 -5.15 7.25
N LYS A 297 4.81 -5.08 7.56
CA LYS A 297 5.74 -4.22 6.83
C LYS A 297 5.97 -4.68 5.39
N ALA A 298 5.98 -5.97 5.12
CA ALA A 298 6.13 -6.52 3.78
C ALA A 298 4.88 -6.28 2.91
N VAL A 299 3.69 -6.20 3.51
CA VAL A 299 2.45 -5.79 2.85
C VAL A 299 2.54 -4.35 2.35
N GLY A 300 3.22 -3.48 3.12
CA GLY A 300 3.52 -2.11 2.72
C GLY A 300 2.32 -1.18 2.79
N ALA A 301 1.45 -1.31 3.78
CA ALA A 301 0.27 -0.44 3.95
C ALA A 301 0.64 1.05 4.05
N ASP A 302 1.86 1.35 4.47
CA ASP A 302 2.43 2.69 4.58
C ASP A 302 3.05 3.25 3.27
N TRP A 303 2.93 2.56 2.13
CA TRP A 303 3.65 2.84 0.89
C TRP A 303 3.44 4.25 0.31
N LYS A 304 2.37 4.95 0.67
CA LYS A 304 2.10 6.34 0.26
C LYS A 304 2.90 7.36 1.04
N LEU A 305 3.43 6.98 2.21
CA LEU A 305 4.28 7.86 3.03
C LEU A 305 5.62 8.06 2.34
N ARG A 306 6.06 9.32 2.26
CA ARG A 306 7.32 9.68 1.56
C ARG A 306 8.47 9.94 2.52
N SER A 307 8.16 10.32 3.75
CA SER A 307 9.15 10.68 4.77
C SER A 307 9.87 9.50 5.42
N ILE A 308 9.35 8.28 5.25
CA ILE A 308 9.93 7.05 5.81
C ILE A 308 10.33 6.08 4.69
N TYR A 309 11.09 5.04 5.03
CA TYR A 309 11.30 3.90 4.15
C TYR A 309 10.02 3.08 4.06
N THR A 310 9.55 2.86 2.84
CA THR A 310 8.37 2.04 2.55
C THR A 310 8.73 0.92 1.61
N LEU A 311 8.23 -0.28 1.88
CA LEU A 311 8.40 -1.42 0.99
C LEU A 311 7.22 -1.51 0.04
N ARG A 312 7.50 -1.85 -1.22
CA ARG A 312 6.48 -2.08 -2.24
C ARG A 312 6.79 -3.35 -2.98
N HIS A 313 5.73 -4.02 -3.42
CA HIS A 313 5.85 -5.23 -4.23
C HIS A 313 5.23 -5.04 -5.61
N ALA A 314 5.70 -5.85 -6.57
CA ALA A 314 5.24 -5.89 -7.95
C ALA A 314 5.31 -7.32 -8.47
N ALA A 315 4.47 -7.68 -9.44
CA ALA A 315 4.49 -9.02 -10.02
C ALA A 315 4.12 -8.99 -11.51
N GLY A 316 4.61 -9.97 -12.25
CA GLY A 316 4.25 -10.21 -13.64
C GLY A 316 5.18 -9.59 -14.66
N ALA A 317 4.63 -9.15 -15.80
CA ALA A 317 5.41 -8.69 -16.95
C ALA A 317 6.38 -7.54 -16.61
N LYS A 318 7.55 -7.52 -17.27
CA LYS A 318 8.64 -6.54 -17.04
C LYS A 318 8.19 -5.08 -16.98
N LYS A 319 7.21 -4.68 -17.80
CA LYS A 319 6.67 -3.30 -17.74
C LYS A 319 6.03 -2.91 -16.40
N TYR A 320 5.65 -3.88 -15.57
CA TYR A 320 5.12 -3.67 -14.21
C TYR A 320 6.22 -3.76 -13.14
N THR A 321 7.17 -4.67 -13.32
CA THR A 321 8.23 -4.95 -12.36
C THR A 321 9.51 -4.15 -12.61
N GLY A 322 9.60 -3.41 -13.72
CA GLY A 322 10.74 -2.56 -14.06
C GLY A 322 10.75 -1.23 -13.30
N LEU A 323 11.94 -0.69 -13.11
CA LEU A 323 12.19 0.60 -12.44
C LEU A 323 12.42 1.77 -13.42
N ASP A 324 12.39 1.53 -14.73
CA ASP A 324 12.73 2.50 -15.79
C ASP A 324 12.06 3.88 -15.62
N ARG A 325 10.80 3.89 -15.16
CA ARG A 325 10.06 5.15 -14.94
C ARG A 325 10.65 6.01 -13.82
N TRP A 326 11.29 5.40 -12.82
CA TRP A 326 11.96 6.11 -11.74
C TRP A 326 13.38 6.49 -12.13
N GLU A 327 14.09 5.64 -12.86
CA GLU A 327 15.42 5.94 -13.40
C GLU A 327 15.39 7.19 -14.26
N LYS A 328 14.40 7.31 -15.15
CA LYS A 328 14.18 8.55 -15.92
C LYS A 328 13.95 9.81 -15.08
N ARG A 329 13.45 9.66 -13.85
CA ARG A 329 13.21 10.78 -12.92
C ARG A 329 14.36 11.02 -11.95
N ARG A 330 15.31 10.10 -11.85
CA ARG A 330 16.43 10.16 -10.90
C ARG A 330 17.25 11.43 -11.01
N PRO A 331 17.68 11.91 -12.19
CA PRO A 331 18.47 13.14 -12.28
C PRO A 331 17.75 14.37 -11.71
N ALA A 332 16.47 14.52 -12.01
CA ALA A 332 15.67 15.63 -11.48
C ALA A 332 15.46 15.53 -9.95
N TYR A 333 15.31 14.30 -9.44
CA TYR A 333 15.21 14.05 -8.01
C TYR A 333 16.52 14.42 -7.29
N GLU A 334 17.67 13.95 -7.80
CA GLU A 334 19.00 14.21 -7.23
C GLU A 334 19.32 15.71 -7.23
N ALA A 335 19.03 16.42 -8.32
CA ALA A 335 19.17 17.87 -8.39
C ALA A 335 18.33 18.59 -7.31
N ARG A 336 17.10 18.13 -7.09
CA ARG A 336 16.22 18.68 -6.04
C ARG A 336 16.77 18.42 -4.64
N ILE A 337 17.28 17.21 -4.36
CA ILE A 337 17.87 16.86 -3.06
C ILE A 337 19.12 17.70 -2.81
N LYS A 338 19.99 17.84 -3.82
CA LYS A 338 21.18 18.68 -3.76
C LYS A 338 20.83 20.14 -3.43
N ALA A 339 19.87 20.72 -4.17
CA ALA A 339 19.40 22.08 -3.90
C ALA A 339 18.81 22.26 -2.49
N LYS A 340 18.09 21.23 -1.97
CA LYS A 340 17.57 21.26 -0.60
C LYS A 340 18.68 21.18 0.44
N ALA A 341 19.71 20.36 0.20
CA ALA A 341 20.88 20.25 1.07
C ALA A 341 21.68 21.56 1.12
N GLU A 342 21.90 22.19 -0.04
CA GLU A 342 22.56 23.50 -0.16
C GLU A 342 21.80 24.59 0.60
N LYS A 343 20.47 24.67 0.42
CA LYS A 343 19.64 25.61 1.18
C LYS A 343 19.72 25.37 2.69
N LYS A 344 19.78 24.11 3.12
CA LYS A 344 19.91 23.76 4.53
C LYS A 344 21.27 24.19 5.08
N SER A 345 22.37 23.93 4.35
CA SER A 345 23.74 24.33 4.78
C SER A 345 23.88 25.84 4.84
N ILE A 346 23.33 26.58 3.88
CA ILE A 346 23.28 28.05 3.90
C ILE A 346 22.51 28.53 5.15
N LYS A 347 21.34 27.95 5.44
CA LYS A 347 20.55 28.33 6.63
C LYS A 347 21.29 28.00 7.93
N GLU A 348 22.04 26.90 7.97
CA GLU A 348 22.87 26.53 9.13
C GLU A 348 24.09 27.44 9.30
N ALA A 349 24.74 27.83 8.18
CA ALA A 349 25.83 28.81 8.19
C ALA A 349 25.36 30.18 8.71
N PHE A 350 24.25 30.73 8.18
CA PHE A 350 23.62 31.94 8.70
C PHE A 350 23.26 31.83 10.19
N LYS A 351 22.81 30.65 10.63
CA LYS A 351 22.48 30.42 12.04
C LYS A 351 23.71 30.31 12.94
N ALA A 352 24.87 29.90 12.39
CA ALA A 352 26.15 29.88 13.08
C ALA A 352 26.74 31.28 13.19
N GLU A 353 26.75 32.07 12.11
CA GLU A 353 27.20 33.47 12.11
C GLU A 353 26.35 34.36 13.04
N SER A 354 25.02 34.16 13.07
CA SER A 354 24.13 34.89 13.97
C SER A 354 24.27 34.51 15.45
N LYS A 355 25.05 33.46 15.77
CA LYS A 355 25.40 33.13 17.16
C LYS A 355 26.63 33.86 17.68
N THR A 356 27.47 34.37 16.78
CA THR A 356 28.69 35.16 17.13
C THR A 356 28.39 36.64 17.28
N GLU A 357 27.34 37.17 16.69
CA GLU A 357 26.85 38.51 16.96
C GLU A 357 25.81 38.48 18.09
N ALA A 358 25.95 39.35 19.08
CA ALA A 358 25.00 39.44 20.20
C ALA A 358 23.58 39.60 19.67
N LYS A 359 22.75 38.55 19.89
CA LYS A 359 21.37 38.48 19.41
C LYS A 359 20.66 39.81 19.68
N PRO A 360 20.11 40.52 18.67
CA PRO A 360 19.11 41.52 18.94
C PRO A 360 18.00 40.82 19.75
N LYS A 361 17.69 41.38 20.92
CA LYS A 361 16.65 40.83 21.81
C LYS A 361 15.40 40.67 20.95
N LYS A 362 15.00 39.43 20.66
CA LYS A 362 13.70 39.15 20.03
C LYS A 362 12.68 39.95 20.78
N LYS A 363 12.03 40.94 20.12
CA LYS A 363 10.90 41.65 20.70
C LYS A 363 9.88 40.60 21.11
N LYS A 364 9.82 40.28 22.41
CA LYS A 364 8.78 39.37 22.92
C LYS A 364 7.48 40.08 22.61
N ILE A 365 6.64 39.46 21.74
CA ILE A 365 5.28 39.92 21.53
C ILE A 365 4.67 40.20 22.88
N ASN A 366 4.24 41.44 23.06
CA ASN A 366 3.82 41.97 24.34
C ASN A 366 2.77 40.98 24.94
N LYS A 367 3.02 40.51 26.16
CA LYS A 367 2.17 39.54 26.87
C LYS A 367 0.71 40.00 26.94
N LYS A 368 0.45 41.31 26.81
CA LYS A 368 -0.88 41.91 26.67
C LYS A 368 -1.54 41.60 25.33
N ILE A 369 -0.77 41.58 24.23
CA ILE A 369 -1.29 41.26 22.88
C ILE A 369 -1.63 39.78 22.80
N ARG A 370 -0.79 38.90 23.33
CA ARG A 370 -1.08 37.46 23.42
C ARG A 370 -2.35 37.14 24.24
N LYS A 371 -2.58 37.89 25.31
CA LYS A 371 -3.75 37.75 26.19
C LYS A 371 -5.05 38.27 25.56
N ALA A 372 -4.96 39.21 24.60
CA ALA A 372 -6.10 39.79 23.90
C ALA A 372 -6.53 39.01 22.64
N LEU A 373 -5.67 38.12 22.13
CA LEU A 373 -5.93 37.32 20.94
C LEU A 373 -6.59 35.97 21.31
N THR A 374 -7.76 36.02 21.92
CA THR A 374 -8.61 34.82 22.04
C THR A 374 -9.39 34.61 20.75
N ALA A 375 -9.82 33.36 20.48
CA ALA A 375 -10.62 33.01 19.33
C ALA A 375 -11.88 33.90 19.16
N GLU A 376 -12.38 34.51 20.24
CA GLU A 376 -13.53 35.40 20.25
C GLU A 376 -13.16 36.87 20.00
N ASN A 377 -11.95 37.32 20.38
CA ASN A 377 -11.52 38.72 20.32
C ASN A 377 -10.50 39.03 19.24
N TYR A 378 -10.15 38.06 18.36
CA TYR A 378 -9.08 38.24 17.37
C TYR A 378 -9.27 39.46 16.46
N LYS A 379 -10.53 39.84 16.16
CA LYS A 379 -10.83 41.03 15.32
C LYS A 379 -10.37 42.35 15.96
N ALA A 380 -10.46 42.45 17.27
CA ALA A 380 -10.00 43.65 17.99
C ALA A 380 -8.46 43.69 18.09
N ALA A 381 -7.86 42.54 18.30
CA ALA A 381 -6.40 42.41 18.38
C ALA A 381 -5.72 42.65 17.02
N LEU A 382 -6.32 42.25 15.90
CA LEU A 382 -5.84 42.53 14.56
C LEU A 382 -5.68 44.03 14.24
N ARG A 383 -6.40 44.91 14.90
CA ARG A 383 -6.27 46.37 14.66
C ARG A 383 -4.91 46.93 15.08
N ASN A 384 -4.26 46.29 16.02
CA ASN A 384 -3.02 46.78 16.67
C ASN A 384 -1.76 45.94 16.30
N LEU A 385 -1.89 44.94 15.44
CA LEU A 385 -0.76 44.14 14.96
C LEU A 385 -0.19 44.72 13.67
N SER A 386 1.14 44.86 13.61
CA SER A 386 1.86 45.10 12.36
C SER A 386 2.24 43.77 11.69
N TRP A 387 2.67 43.85 10.43
CA TRP A 387 3.17 42.67 9.71
C TRP A 387 4.41 42.07 10.39
N GLU A 388 5.28 42.93 10.94
CA GLU A 388 6.49 42.50 11.61
C GLU A 388 6.27 41.74 12.92
N ASP A 389 5.05 41.80 13.47
CA ASP A 389 4.63 41.02 14.64
C ASP A 389 4.21 39.62 14.32
N THR A 390 4.07 39.23 13.01
CA THR A 390 3.59 37.96 12.54
C THR A 390 4.74 37.04 12.12
N ASP A 391 5.45 36.48 13.10
CA ASP A 391 6.50 35.49 12.90
C ASP A 391 5.95 34.02 12.96
N GLU A 392 6.86 33.07 12.73
CA GLU A 392 6.57 31.63 12.79
C GLU A 392 6.01 31.20 14.18
N GLY A 393 6.45 31.82 15.25
CA GLY A 393 5.96 31.54 16.62
C GLY A 393 4.57 32.12 16.91
N PHE A 394 4.18 33.20 16.22
CA PHE A 394 2.81 33.69 16.24
C PHE A 394 1.84 32.76 15.55
N TYR A 395 2.30 32.13 14.48
CA TYR A 395 1.54 31.14 13.75
C TYR A 395 1.25 29.86 14.56
N GLU A 396 2.29 29.28 15.15
CA GLU A 396 2.13 28.11 16.03
C GLU A 396 1.17 28.40 17.18
N TRP A 397 1.21 29.64 17.70
CA TRP A 397 0.31 30.06 18.74
C TRP A 397 -1.17 30.15 18.27
N ILE A 398 -1.45 30.62 17.04
CA ILE A 398 -2.82 30.64 16.48
C ILE A 398 -3.37 29.22 16.36
N VAL A 399 -2.55 28.25 15.94
CA VAL A 399 -2.96 26.85 15.82
C VAL A 399 -3.35 26.28 17.18
N VAL A 400 -2.57 26.58 18.23
CA VAL A 400 -2.84 26.12 19.60
C VAL A 400 -4.09 26.80 20.17
N GLU A 401 -4.23 28.14 20.02
CA GLU A 401 -5.39 28.89 20.53
C GLU A 401 -6.70 28.54 19.83
N ALA A 402 -6.64 28.09 18.58
CA ALA A 402 -7.81 27.57 17.87
C ALA A 402 -8.19 26.15 18.29
N GLU A 403 -7.48 25.56 19.28
CA GLU A 403 -7.75 24.21 19.81
C GLU A 403 -7.79 23.14 18.68
N HIS A 404 -6.96 23.31 17.66
CA HIS A 404 -6.97 22.49 16.44
C HIS A 404 -8.31 22.46 15.68
N ASP A 405 -9.22 23.41 15.94
CA ASP A 405 -10.47 23.56 15.22
C ASP A 405 -10.23 24.25 13.87
N CYS A 406 -10.26 23.47 12.79
CA CYS A 406 -10.05 23.95 11.42
C CYS A 406 -11.00 25.09 11.02
N THR A 407 -12.22 25.11 11.56
CA THR A 407 -13.19 26.18 11.27
C THR A 407 -12.83 27.50 11.93
N LYS A 408 -12.34 27.45 13.18
CA LYS A 408 -11.82 28.63 13.90
C LYS A 408 -10.54 29.16 13.24
N GLN A 409 -9.62 28.25 12.90
CA GLN A 409 -8.38 28.60 12.18
C GLN A 409 -8.70 29.30 10.86
N HIS A 410 -9.60 28.74 10.05
CA HIS A 410 -10.01 29.31 8.77
C HIS A 410 -10.59 30.74 8.92
N LYS A 411 -11.41 30.97 9.94
CA LYS A 411 -11.94 32.31 10.23
C LYS A 411 -10.87 33.33 10.61
N ILE A 412 -9.89 32.90 11.42
CA ILE A 412 -8.76 33.74 11.84
C ILE A 412 -7.90 34.07 10.62
N PHE A 413 -7.52 33.06 9.82
CA PHE A 413 -6.73 33.26 8.61
C PHE A 413 -7.43 34.11 7.55
N LYS A 414 -8.73 33.91 7.36
CA LYS A 414 -9.52 34.75 6.45
C LYS A 414 -9.49 36.21 6.87
N ALA A 415 -9.61 36.51 8.16
CA ALA A 415 -9.54 37.85 8.67
C ALA A 415 -8.15 38.49 8.53
N PHE A 416 -7.05 37.71 8.70
CA PHE A 416 -5.70 38.13 8.41
C PHE A 416 -5.50 38.43 6.92
N ARG A 417 -5.95 37.54 6.05
CA ARG A 417 -5.92 37.72 4.60
C ARG A 417 -6.63 38.99 4.17
N GLU A 418 -7.82 39.22 4.67
CA GLU A 418 -8.60 40.43 4.38
C GLU A 418 -7.90 41.70 4.84
N LYS A 419 -7.21 41.68 5.98
CA LYS A 419 -6.45 42.83 6.50
C LYS A 419 -5.20 43.13 5.68
N TRP A 420 -4.41 42.09 5.36
CA TRP A 420 -3.05 42.30 4.84
C TRP A 420 -2.98 42.31 3.30
N LEU A 421 -3.82 41.54 2.62
CA LEU A 421 -3.89 41.51 1.16
C LEU A 421 -4.93 42.47 0.57
N GLY A 422 -5.81 43.04 1.39
CA GLY A 422 -6.92 43.84 0.92
C GLY A 422 -8.00 43.04 0.19
N LYS A 423 -9.07 43.70 -0.19
CA LYS A 423 -10.01 43.11 -1.14
C LYS A 423 -9.35 43.15 -2.51
N GLU A 424 -9.12 42.01 -3.11
CA GLU A 424 -8.51 41.87 -4.45
C GLU A 424 -9.22 42.80 -5.47
N LYS A 425 -8.68 43.97 -5.68
CA LYS A 425 -8.98 44.82 -6.84
C LYS A 425 -7.68 45.44 -7.31
N ASN A 426 -7.32 45.10 -8.56
CA ASN A 426 -6.25 45.61 -9.39
C ASN A 426 -5.78 47.04 -9.02
N ILE A 427 -4.66 47.12 -8.32
CA ILE A 427 -3.94 48.38 -8.14
C ILE A 427 -2.55 48.12 -8.74
N ALA A 428 -2.18 48.90 -9.75
CA ALA A 428 -0.82 48.94 -10.25
C ALA A 428 0.08 49.43 -9.10
N LYS A 429 1.02 48.59 -8.66
CA LYS A 429 1.93 48.83 -7.55
C LYS A 429 3.33 49.09 -8.08
N SER A 430 4.14 49.85 -7.33
CA SER A 430 5.57 49.89 -7.58
C SER A 430 6.21 48.51 -7.39
N ASP A 431 7.37 48.27 -7.99
CA ASP A 431 8.05 46.97 -7.92
C ASP A 431 8.28 46.51 -6.47
N VAL A 432 8.61 47.45 -5.56
CA VAL A 432 8.79 47.16 -4.14
C VAL A 432 7.49 46.75 -3.46
N GLU A 433 6.37 47.41 -3.75
CA GLU A 433 5.05 47.04 -3.22
C GLU A 433 4.55 45.71 -3.79
N GLN A 434 4.96 45.38 -5.02
CA GLN A 434 4.63 44.11 -5.63
C GLN A 434 5.43 42.96 -4.98
N GLU A 435 6.69 43.17 -4.63
CA GLU A 435 7.54 42.18 -3.95
C GLU A 435 7.01 41.92 -2.52
N GLU A 436 6.72 42.94 -1.75
CA GLU A 436 6.08 42.82 -0.44
C GLU A 436 4.72 42.13 -0.50
N TRP A 437 3.93 42.46 -1.53
CA TRP A 437 2.65 41.78 -1.75
C TRP A 437 2.80 40.31 -2.08
N ASN A 438 3.81 39.93 -2.91
CA ASN A 438 4.11 38.54 -3.25
C ASN A 438 4.57 37.75 -2.02
N GLU A 439 5.38 38.35 -1.14
CA GLU A 439 5.79 37.74 0.13
C GLU A 439 4.59 37.47 1.05
N LYS A 440 3.73 38.45 1.21
CA LYS A 440 2.50 38.36 2.00
C LYS A 440 1.57 37.28 1.41
N ARG A 441 1.44 37.23 0.11
CA ARG A 441 0.62 36.22 -0.60
C ARG A 441 1.21 34.80 -0.42
N ALA A 442 2.52 34.63 -0.55
CA ALA A 442 3.20 33.36 -0.35
C ALA A 442 3.04 32.87 1.10
N PHE A 443 3.18 33.76 2.06
CA PHE A 443 2.97 33.49 3.48
C PHE A 443 1.55 32.96 3.75
N TYR A 444 0.51 33.66 3.27
CA TYR A 444 -0.88 33.23 3.48
C TYR A 444 -1.28 31.99 2.69
N THR A 445 -0.67 31.76 1.52
CA THR A 445 -0.88 30.52 0.75
C THR A 445 -0.30 29.32 1.49
N ASN A 446 0.87 29.48 2.09
CA ASN A 446 1.48 28.45 2.92
C ASN A 446 0.68 28.20 4.21
N LEU A 447 0.16 29.25 4.83
CA LEU A 447 -0.72 29.16 6.00
C LEU A 447 -1.99 28.37 5.73
N CYS A 448 -2.68 28.66 4.60
CA CYS A 448 -3.87 27.90 4.19
C CYS A 448 -3.57 26.45 3.82
N ALA A 449 -2.38 26.17 3.29
CA ALA A 449 -1.95 24.82 2.96
C ALA A 449 -1.62 23.98 4.22
N TYR A 450 -1.07 24.59 5.27
CA TYR A 450 -0.79 23.93 6.54
C TYR A 450 -2.04 23.66 7.36
N GLY A 451 -3.02 24.57 7.38
CA GLY A 451 -4.28 24.39 8.11
C GLY A 451 -5.25 23.36 7.50
N CYS A 452 -5.00 22.90 6.27
CA CYS A 452 -5.79 21.85 5.63
C CYS A 452 -5.12 20.45 5.66
N LEU A 453 -3.95 20.32 6.31
CA LEU A 453 -3.13 19.09 6.32
C LEU A 453 -3.01 18.42 7.70
N ILE A 454 -3.71 18.94 8.72
CA ILE A 454 -3.76 18.34 10.06
C ILE A 454 -5.16 17.75 10.32
#